data_aea8214ba067b23096372724625c43fd
#
_entry.id   aea8214ba067b23096372724625c43fd
#
_cell.length_a   1.000
_cell.length_b   1.000
_cell.length_c   1.000
_cell.angle_alpha   90.00
_cell.angle_beta   90.00
_cell.angle_gamma   90.00
#
_symmetry.space_group_name_H-M   'P 1'
#
loop_
_entity.id
_entity.type
_entity.pdbx_description
1 polymer ?
#
loop_
_entity_poly.entity_id
_entity_poly.type
_entity_poly.pdbx_seq_one_letter_code
_entity_poly.pdbx_strand_id
1 'polypeptide(L)'
;MKTRFGEYGGQYVPEVLMNEVNKVAEAFEECKKDREFQDELHRLFVNYTGRPSMLYEAENMEKDLGGPRIFLKREDLNHTGGYKINNCIGQALLAKRMGKTRLIAETGAGQHGVAA
;
A
#
# COMPACT_ATOMS: atom_id res chain seq x y z
N MET A 1 -10.72 16.70 3.20
CA MET A 1 -10.78 15.43 2.42
C MET A 1 -12.22 14.99 2.22
N LYS A 2 -12.57 14.43 1.04
CA LYS A 2 -13.93 13.93 0.80
C LYS A 2 -14.08 12.57 1.48
N THR A 3 -14.97 12.48 2.48
CA THR A 3 -15.20 11.23 3.25
C THR A 3 -16.37 10.40 2.75
N ARG A 4 -17.14 10.93 1.78
CA ARG A 4 -18.30 10.24 1.20
C ARG A 4 -18.25 10.18 -0.31
N PHE A 5 -18.76 9.07 -0.86
CA PHE A 5 -18.87 8.77 -2.28
C PHE A 5 -20.34 8.43 -2.58
N GLY A 6 -21.17 9.47 -2.79
CA GLY A 6 -22.61 9.32 -2.83
C GLY A 6 -23.17 8.95 -1.45
N GLU A 7 -23.94 7.88 -1.37
CA GLU A 7 -24.51 7.32 -0.13
C GLU A 7 -23.51 6.47 0.68
N TYR A 8 -22.36 6.10 0.06
CA TYR A 8 -21.34 5.25 0.68
C TYR A 8 -20.22 6.05 1.34
N GLY A 9 -19.52 5.41 2.26
CA GLY A 9 -18.38 5.98 2.96
C GLY A 9 -18.76 6.62 4.28
N GLY A 10 -17.89 7.49 4.74
CA GLY A 10 -17.96 8.14 6.06
C GLY A 10 -16.66 7.92 6.82
N GLN A 11 -16.65 8.37 8.07
CA GLN A 11 -15.47 8.28 8.94
C GLN A 11 -15.96 7.92 10.36
N TYR A 12 -15.93 6.61 10.64
CA TYR A 12 -16.49 6.03 11.86
C TYR A 12 -15.37 5.47 12.73
N VAL A 13 -14.63 6.35 13.36
CA VAL A 13 -13.56 6.03 14.31
C VAL A 13 -13.88 6.65 15.67
N PRO A 14 -13.31 6.13 16.78
CA PRO A 14 -13.45 6.76 18.09
C PRO A 14 -13.02 8.23 18.03
N GLU A 15 -13.75 9.11 18.70
CA GLU A 15 -13.53 10.58 18.67
C GLU A 15 -12.10 10.95 19.07
N VAL A 16 -11.52 10.22 20.01
CA VAL A 16 -10.13 10.41 20.47
C VAL A 16 -9.10 10.26 19.34
N LEU A 17 -9.40 9.49 18.28
CA LEU A 17 -8.52 9.27 17.14
C LEU A 17 -8.77 10.26 15.98
N MET A 18 -9.93 10.93 15.98
CA MET A 18 -10.38 11.74 14.85
C MET A 18 -9.36 12.83 14.47
N ASN A 19 -8.77 13.51 15.47
CA ASN A 19 -7.79 14.55 15.23
C ASN A 19 -6.54 14.00 14.51
N GLU A 20 -6.01 12.86 14.94
CA GLU A 20 -4.83 12.26 14.29
C GLU A 20 -5.16 11.72 12.88
N VAL A 21 -6.34 11.15 12.69
CA VAL A 21 -6.80 10.72 11.35
C VAL A 21 -6.90 11.90 10.38
N ASN A 22 -7.41 13.04 10.84
CA ASN A 22 -7.47 14.26 10.03
C ASN A 22 -6.07 14.78 9.67
N LYS A 23 -5.13 14.79 10.61
CA LYS A 23 -3.72 15.16 10.32
C LYS A 23 -3.08 14.26 9.28
N VAL A 24 -3.33 12.95 9.33
CA VAL A 24 -2.86 12.00 8.30
C VAL A 24 -3.45 12.35 6.94
N ALA A 25 -4.74 12.67 6.90
CA ALA A 25 -5.43 13.05 5.67
C ALA A 25 -4.87 14.35 5.06
N GLU A 26 -4.60 15.35 5.87
CA GLU A 26 -4.00 16.62 5.46
C GLU A 26 -2.58 16.40 4.90
N ALA A 27 -1.74 15.68 5.65
CA ALA A 27 -0.38 15.35 5.21
C ALA A 27 -0.37 14.55 3.90
N PHE A 28 -1.32 13.64 3.70
CA PHE A 28 -1.46 12.91 2.44
C PHE A 28 -1.82 13.85 1.28
N GLU A 29 -2.74 14.80 1.48
CA GLU A 29 -3.12 15.77 0.45
C GLU A 29 -1.96 16.69 0.03
N GLU A 30 -1.04 16.98 0.94
CA GLU A 30 0.20 17.71 0.66
C GLU A 30 1.21 16.83 -0.05
N CYS A 31 1.53 15.67 0.51
CA CYS A 31 2.54 14.75 -0.01
C CYS A 31 2.21 14.24 -1.42
N LYS A 32 0.94 14.04 -1.76
CA LYS A 32 0.57 13.63 -3.12
C LYS A 32 0.84 14.67 -4.20
N LYS A 33 1.09 15.93 -3.82
CA LYS A 33 1.45 17.03 -4.72
C LYS A 33 2.95 17.35 -4.66
N ASP A 34 3.64 16.85 -3.66
CA ASP A 34 5.07 17.02 -3.45
C ASP A 34 5.87 16.09 -4.35
N ARG A 35 6.62 16.66 -5.30
CA ARG A 35 7.41 15.90 -6.25
C ARG A 35 8.54 15.11 -5.57
N GLU A 36 9.19 15.69 -4.58
CA GLU A 36 10.26 15.00 -3.84
C GLU A 36 9.74 13.75 -3.13
N PHE A 37 8.54 13.84 -2.51
CA PHE A 37 7.88 12.69 -1.91
C PHE A 37 7.56 11.61 -2.96
N GLN A 38 7.01 12.00 -4.12
CA GLN A 38 6.68 11.06 -5.19
C GLN A 38 7.93 10.39 -5.76
N ASP A 39 9.01 11.13 -5.97
CA ASP A 39 10.27 10.60 -6.48
C ASP A 39 10.91 9.64 -5.47
N GLU A 40 10.89 9.96 -4.16
CA GLU A 40 11.36 9.07 -3.10
C GLU A 40 10.52 7.79 -3.02
N LEU A 41 9.21 7.89 -3.07
CA LEU A 41 8.29 6.76 -3.07
C LEU A 41 8.52 5.86 -4.30
N HIS A 42 8.65 6.45 -5.48
CA HIS A 42 8.93 5.72 -6.71
C HIS A 42 10.28 4.98 -6.63
N ARG A 43 11.33 5.66 -6.14
CA ARG A 43 12.65 5.04 -5.95
C ARG A 43 12.59 3.84 -5.00
N LEU A 44 11.81 3.93 -3.93
CA LEU A 44 11.61 2.82 -2.99
C LEU A 44 10.82 1.68 -3.63
N PHE A 45 9.81 1.97 -4.44
CA PHE A 45 9.08 0.93 -5.16
C PHE A 45 9.97 0.17 -6.14
N VAL A 46 10.82 0.85 -6.88
CA VAL A 46 11.70 0.21 -7.87
C VAL A 46 12.85 -0.53 -7.17
N ASN A 47 13.58 0.14 -6.28
CA ASN A 47 14.87 -0.36 -5.79
C ASN A 47 14.75 -1.23 -4.52
N TYR A 48 13.68 -1.08 -3.76
CA TYR A 48 13.48 -1.81 -2.51
C TYR A 48 12.36 -2.86 -2.60
N THR A 49 11.22 -2.48 -3.16
CA THR A 49 10.08 -3.40 -3.28
C THR A 49 10.21 -4.35 -4.47
N GLY A 50 10.85 -3.94 -5.57
CA GLY A 50 10.95 -4.73 -6.80
C GLY A 50 9.78 -4.53 -7.77
N ARG A 51 9.16 -3.34 -7.74
CA ARG A 51 8.07 -2.98 -8.66
C ARG A 51 8.57 -2.27 -9.93
N PRO A 52 7.85 -2.39 -11.06
CA PRO A 52 6.60 -3.14 -11.25
C PRO A 52 6.81 -4.65 -11.16
N SER A 53 5.90 -5.34 -10.43
CA SER A 53 5.94 -6.79 -10.35
C SER A 53 5.59 -7.44 -11.68
N MET A 54 6.16 -8.62 -11.92
CA MET A 54 6.00 -9.37 -13.16
C MET A 54 4.55 -9.78 -13.39
N LEU A 55 4.15 -9.79 -14.66
CA LEU A 55 2.94 -10.45 -15.14
C LEU A 55 3.35 -11.77 -15.79
N TYR A 56 2.94 -12.89 -15.21
CA TYR A 56 3.32 -14.24 -15.61
C TYR A 56 2.12 -14.98 -16.20
N GLU A 57 2.27 -15.54 -17.41
CA GLU A 57 1.26 -16.38 -18.03
C GLU A 57 1.36 -17.82 -17.52
N ALA A 58 0.27 -18.35 -16.97
CA ALA A 58 0.21 -19.67 -16.37
C ALA A 58 -0.26 -20.73 -17.39
N GLU A 59 0.52 -20.93 -18.44
CA GLU A 59 0.18 -21.79 -19.59
C GLU A 59 -0.26 -23.21 -19.24
N ASN A 60 0.35 -23.85 -18.24
CA ASN A 60 -0.03 -25.19 -17.83
C ASN A 60 -1.41 -25.20 -17.18
N MET A 61 -1.71 -24.18 -16.36
CA MET A 61 -3.02 -24.03 -15.75
C MET A 61 -4.12 -23.76 -16.81
N GLU A 62 -3.81 -22.99 -17.84
CA GLU A 62 -4.70 -22.76 -18.99
C GLU A 62 -5.03 -24.06 -19.74
N LYS A 63 -4.01 -24.87 -20.00
CA LYS A 63 -4.19 -26.19 -20.66
C LYS A 63 -5.02 -27.15 -19.83
N ASP A 64 -4.74 -27.23 -18.53
CA ASP A 64 -5.42 -28.15 -17.61
C ASP A 64 -6.91 -27.78 -17.43
N LEU A 65 -7.21 -26.47 -17.41
CA LEU A 65 -8.57 -25.98 -17.22
C LEU A 65 -9.37 -25.88 -18.53
N GLY A 66 -8.69 -25.86 -19.69
CA GLY A 66 -9.33 -25.72 -21.01
C GLY A 66 -10.12 -24.43 -21.17
N GLY A 67 -9.71 -23.37 -20.50
CA GLY A 67 -10.45 -22.11 -20.38
C GLY A 67 -9.69 -20.89 -20.94
N PRO A 68 -9.99 -19.71 -20.42
CA PRO A 68 -9.33 -18.46 -20.85
C PRO A 68 -7.87 -18.42 -20.45
N ARG A 69 -7.11 -17.49 -21.04
CA ARG A 69 -5.73 -17.21 -20.65
C ARG A 69 -5.68 -16.70 -19.20
N ILE A 70 -4.73 -17.20 -18.43
CA ILE A 70 -4.57 -16.91 -17.01
C ILE A 70 -3.24 -16.20 -16.77
N PHE A 71 -3.31 -14.97 -16.26
CA PHE A 71 -2.15 -14.19 -15.92
C PHE A 71 -2.08 -13.95 -14.41
N LEU A 72 -0.92 -14.21 -13.84
CA LEU A 72 -0.63 -13.98 -12.42
C LEU A 72 0.18 -12.69 -12.29
N LYS A 73 -0.37 -11.71 -11.58
CA LYS A 73 0.38 -10.54 -11.14
C LYS A 73 1.21 -10.92 -9.92
N ARG A 74 2.52 -11.12 -10.14
CA ARG A 74 3.44 -11.77 -9.19
C ARG A 74 3.87 -10.85 -8.04
N GLU A 75 2.92 -10.40 -7.22
CA GLU A 75 3.19 -9.62 -6.00
C GLU A 75 3.86 -10.44 -4.89
N ASP A 76 3.87 -11.76 -5.00
CA ASP A 76 4.63 -12.68 -4.17
C ASP A 76 6.16 -12.54 -4.34
N LEU A 77 6.61 -11.97 -5.47
CA LEU A 77 8.02 -11.71 -5.75
C LEU A 77 8.51 -10.35 -5.20
N ASN A 78 7.63 -9.54 -4.67
CA ASN A 78 8.03 -8.31 -4.00
C ASN A 78 8.86 -8.62 -2.75
N HIS A 79 9.71 -7.67 -2.36
CA HIS A 79 10.40 -7.72 -1.07
C HIS A 79 9.40 -8.00 0.07
N THR A 80 9.74 -8.85 1.01
CA THR A 80 8.88 -9.44 2.06
C THR A 80 7.87 -10.50 1.60
N GLY A 81 7.89 -10.91 0.32
CA GLY A 81 7.12 -12.06 -0.17
C GLY A 81 5.63 -11.81 -0.39
N GLY A 82 5.20 -10.55 -0.53
CA GLY A 82 3.80 -10.24 -0.76
C GLY A 82 3.50 -8.77 -1.07
N TYR A 83 2.23 -8.46 -1.28
CA TYR A 83 1.79 -7.12 -1.68
C TYR A 83 1.76 -6.09 -0.54
N LYS A 84 1.81 -6.53 0.71
CA LYS A 84 1.71 -5.63 1.89
C LYS A 84 2.81 -4.59 1.96
N ILE A 85 4.00 -4.90 1.46
CA ILE A 85 5.13 -3.96 1.40
C ILE A 85 4.77 -2.67 0.65
N ASN A 86 3.93 -2.73 -0.39
CA ASN A 86 3.52 -1.56 -1.15
C ASN A 86 2.82 -0.52 -0.27
N ASN A 87 1.90 -1.00 0.56
CA ASN A 87 1.17 -0.16 1.51
C ASN A 87 2.09 0.34 2.64
N CYS A 88 2.92 -0.54 3.21
CA CYS A 88 3.80 -0.20 4.32
C CYS A 88 4.79 0.90 3.95
N ILE A 89 5.42 0.83 2.78
CA ILE A 89 6.36 1.87 2.32
C ILE A 89 5.66 3.23 2.20
N GLY A 90 4.48 3.30 1.58
CA GLY A 90 3.75 4.55 1.45
C GLY A 90 3.36 5.15 2.80
N GLN A 91 2.85 4.34 3.72
CA GLN A 91 2.47 4.79 5.06
C GLN A 91 3.69 5.19 5.91
N ALA A 92 4.77 4.42 5.85
CA ALA A 92 5.99 4.73 6.60
C ALA A 92 6.62 6.05 6.13
N LEU A 93 6.68 6.27 4.82
CA LEU A 93 7.19 7.51 4.25
C LEU A 93 6.32 8.71 4.64
N LEU A 94 4.99 8.57 4.58
CA LEU A 94 4.05 9.60 5.03
C LEU A 94 4.23 9.90 6.52
N ALA A 95 4.31 8.90 7.37
CA ALA A 95 4.52 9.06 8.80
C ALA A 95 5.85 9.76 9.11
N LYS A 96 6.92 9.42 8.38
CA LYS A 96 8.22 10.09 8.46
C LYS A 96 8.11 11.58 8.12
N ARG A 97 7.39 11.94 7.05
CA ARG A 97 7.11 13.35 6.68
C ARG A 97 6.30 14.09 7.73
N MET A 98 5.42 13.40 8.45
CA MET A 98 4.69 13.93 9.61
C MET A 98 5.53 14.04 10.89
N GLY A 99 6.81 13.70 10.86
CA GLY A 99 7.70 13.74 12.03
C GLY A 99 7.44 12.61 13.05
N LYS A 100 6.74 11.54 12.66
CA LYS A 100 6.52 10.39 13.53
C LYS A 100 7.79 9.55 13.64
N THR A 101 8.14 9.16 14.85
CA THR A 101 9.35 8.37 15.16
C THR A 101 9.03 6.93 15.56
N ARG A 102 7.74 6.59 15.70
CA ARG A 102 7.28 5.27 16.08
C ARG A 102 6.08 4.88 15.23
N LEU A 103 6.14 3.68 14.65
CA LEU A 103 5.06 3.04 13.93
C LEU A 103 4.62 1.79 14.68
N ILE A 104 3.33 1.50 14.64
CA ILE A 104 2.73 0.29 15.20
C ILE A 104 1.94 -0.36 14.08
N ALA A 105 2.19 -1.65 13.84
CA ALA A 105 1.46 -2.46 12.88
C ALA A 105 0.59 -3.48 13.64
N GLU A 106 -0.68 -3.56 13.26
CA GLU A 106 -1.54 -4.68 13.61
C GLU A 106 -1.44 -5.72 12.48
N THR A 107 -1.40 -7.01 12.85
CA THR A 107 -1.30 -8.08 11.87
C THR A 107 -2.07 -9.32 12.33
N GLY A 108 -2.90 -9.90 11.45
CA GLY A 108 -3.58 -11.17 11.70
C GLY A 108 -2.70 -12.36 11.32
N ALA A 109 -2.58 -12.64 10.01
CA ALA A 109 -1.81 -13.78 9.50
C ALA A 109 -0.27 -13.58 9.50
N GLY A 110 0.24 -12.40 9.87
CA GLY A 110 1.66 -12.09 10.00
C GLY A 110 2.28 -11.33 8.83
N GLN A 111 1.73 -11.39 7.64
CA GLN A 111 2.34 -10.78 6.46
C GLN A 111 2.48 -9.25 6.56
N HIS A 112 1.48 -8.57 7.12
CA HIS A 112 1.57 -7.13 7.35
C HIS A 112 2.65 -6.77 8.38
N GLY A 113 2.75 -7.54 9.46
CA GLY A 113 3.80 -7.35 10.47
C GLY A 113 5.21 -7.57 9.94
N VAL A 114 5.40 -8.51 8.99
CA VAL A 114 6.69 -8.70 8.32
C VAL A 114 7.03 -7.53 7.40
N ALA A 115 6.03 -6.95 6.74
CA ALA A 115 6.24 -5.84 5.81
C ALA A 115 6.44 -4.48 6.50
N ALA A 116 5.88 -4.30 7.71
CA ALA A 116 5.97 -3.07 8.49
C ALA A 116 7.27 -2.98 9.29
#